data_41f1c781cc5e0e17899694bd198fa01d
#
_entry.id   41f1c781cc5e0e17899694bd198fa01d
#
_cell.length_a   1.000
_cell.length_b   1.000
_cell.length_c   1.000
_cell.angle_alpha   90.00
_cell.angle_beta   90.00
_cell.angle_gamma   90.00
#
_symmetry.space_group_name_H-M   'P 1'
#
loop_
_entity.id
_entity.type
_entity.pdbx_description
1 polymer ?
#
loop_
_entity_poly.entity_id
_entity_poly.type
_entity_poly.pdbx_seq_one_letter_code
_entity_poly.pdbx_strand_id
1 'polypeptide(L)'
;NMPAERERRMHSIHAYPAKFPAFITTKAIHKAEENNISVKTVADIFCGCGTVAFETVRSGKHFWGCDINPVATLIAETKSNVYQDGQLQDFFDRIIAAYKTYSVDKSNHIYSNERIQYWFDEEHIDNLLKLRSVIYLVVDDEFYRKFFLCAFSNILKSCSRWLTKSIKPQIDPKKQPKDVLSSYIYQVNMMRRANMENINEKYGEADIKRTNILDVNIDKPFVDLIVTS
;
A
#
# COMPACT_ATOMS: atom_id res chain seq x y z
N ASN A 1 0.52 27.80 -15.49
CA ASN A 1 1.66 26.97 -15.01
C ASN A 1 1.63 26.98 -13.49
N MET A 2 0.96 25.97 -12.90
CA MET A 2 1.21 25.71 -11.48
C MET A 2 2.64 25.19 -11.34
N PRO A 3 3.41 25.59 -10.32
CA PRO A 3 4.69 24.98 -10.02
C PRO A 3 4.46 23.47 -9.85
N ALA A 4 5.38 22.65 -10.36
CA ALA A 4 5.33 21.22 -10.13
C ALA A 4 5.49 21.00 -8.61
N GLU A 5 4.39 20.84 -7.89
CA GLU A 5 4.44 20.43 -6.49
C GLU A 5 5.18 19.10 -6.43
N ARG A 6 6.17 19.03 -5.56
CA ARG A 6 6.90 17.78 -5.33
C ARG A 6 5.91 16.72 -4.87
N GLU A 7 5.84 15.61 -5.59
CA GLU A 7 4.96 14.50 -5.25
C GLU A 7 5.18 14.07 -3.79
N ARG A 8 4.11 13.93 -3.03
CA ARG A 8 4.15 13.56 -1.60
C ARG A 8 4.82 12.19 -1.40
N ARG A 9 5.58 12.03 -0.32
CA ARG A 9 6.26 10.76 -0.01
C ARG A 9 5.30 9.57 0.08
N MET A 10 4.04 9.81 0.45
CA MET A 10 3.01 8.79 0.53
C MET A 10 2.78 8.08 -0.82
N HIS A 11 2.99 8.75 -1.95
CA HIS A 11 2.96 8.08 -3.26
C HIS A 11 4.10 7.08 -3.48
N SER A 12 5.16 7.15 -2.68
CA SER A 12 6.36 6.32 -2.81
C SER A 12 6.45 5.19 -1.78
N ILE A 13 5.41 4.97 -0.96
CA ILE A 13 5.45 3.93 0.08
C ILE A 13 5.50 2.50 -0.46
N HIS A 14 5.13 2.30 -1.72
CA HIS A 14 5.19 1.01 -2.37
C HIS A 14 5.58 1.14 -3.84
N ALA A 15 6.44 0.22 -4.32
CA ALA A 15 6.88 0.15 -5.71
C ALA A 15 5.82 -0.52 -6.60
N TYR A 16 4.65 0.12 -6.75
CA TYR A 16 3.58 -0.35 -7.62
C TYR A 16 3.81 0.15 -9.05
N PRO A 17 3.71 -0.72 -10.09
CA PRO A 17 3.90 -0.31 -11.49
C PRO A 17 2.73 0.55 -11.99
N ALA A 18 2.99 1.35 -13.03
CA ALA A 18 1.98 2.15 -13.74
C ALA A 18 1.12 3.03 -12.81
N LYS A 19 1.77 3.84 -11.97
CA LYS A 19 1.07 4.80 -11.11
C LYS A 19 0.45 5.92 -11.93
N PHE A 20 -0.78 6.26 -11.61
CA PHE A 20 -1.45 7.44 -12.15
C PHE A 20 -0.76 8.73 -11.64
N PRO A 21 -0.52 9.73 -12.50
CA PRO A 21 0.09 10.99 -12.06
C PRO A 21 -0.83 11.75 -11.08
N ALA A 22 -0.34 12.04 -9.87
CA ALA A 22 -1.13 12.64 -8.78
C ALA A 22 -1.81 13.96 -9.18
N PHE A 23 -1.10 14.83 -9.93
CA PHE A 23 -1.61 16.14 -10.33
C PHE A 23 -2.86 16.09 -11.23
N ILE A 24 -3.14 14.96 -11.88
CA ILE A 24 -4.35 14.83 -12.72
C ILE A 24 -5.59 14.84 -11.86
N THR A 25 -5.57 14.18 -10.70
CA THR A 25 -6.70 14.16 -9.76
C THR A 25 -7.02 15.56 -9.26
N THR A 26 -6.01 16.29 -8.78
CA THR A 26 -6.19 17.65 -8.27
C THR A 26 -6.67 18.60 -9.35
N LYS A 27 -6.15 18.49 -10.58
CA LYS A 27 -6.64 19.28 -11.72
C LYS A 27 -8.07 18.92 -12.12
N ALA A 28 -8.45 17.65 -12.10
CA ALA A 28 -9.81 17.22 -12.43
C ALA A 28 -10.82 17.79 -11.43
N ILE A 29 -10.52 17.72 -10.13
CA ILE A 29 -11.36 18.30 -9.08
C ILE A 29 -11.50 19.82 -9.28
N HIS A 30 -10.38 20.53 -9.43
CA HIS A 30 -10.39 21.98 -9.65
C HIS A 30 -11.19 22.36 -10.89
N LYS A 31 -11.00 21.64 -12.00
CA LYS A 31 -11.72 21.91 -13.25
C LYS A 31 -13.22 21.67 -13.14
N ALA A 32 -13.66 20.69 -12.39
CA ALA A 32 -15.07 20.45 -12.11
C ALA A 32 -15.66 21.61 -11.30
N GLU A 33 -14.95 22.07 -10.25
CA GLU A 33 -15.38 23.18 -9.39
C GLU A 33 -15.41 24.52 -10.14
N GLU A 34 -14.44 24.79 -11.03
CA GLU A 34 -14.46 25.97 -11.94
C GLU A 34 -15.70 25.99 -12.86
N ASN A 35 -16.24 24.82 -13.17
CA ASN A 35 -17.47 24.68 -13.97
C ASN A 35 -18.74 24.57 -13.10
N ASN A 36 -18.69 25.05 -11.85
CA ASN A 36 -19.78 25.05 -10.88
C ASN A 36 -20.31 23.64 -10.51
N ILE A 37 -19.51 22.60 -10.64
CA ILE A 37 -19.83 21.26 -10.15
C ILE A 37 -19.30 21.16 -8.71
N SER A 38 -20.21 20.99 -7.76
CA SER A 38 -19.84 20.77 -6.35
C SER A 38 -19.32 19.34 -6.17
N VAL A 39 -18.00 19.17 -6.09
CA VAL A 39 -17.38 17.87 -5.92
C VAL A 39 -17.27 17.54 -4.43
N LYS A 40 -18.04 16.58 -3.94
CA LYS A 40 -17.99 16.02 -2.59
C LYS A 40 -17.39 14.62 -2.59
N THR A 41 -17.75 13.81 -3.58
CA THR A 41 -17.33 12.41 -3.72
C THR A 41 -16.68 12.18 -5.08
N VAL A 42 -15.47 11.67 -5.06
CA VAL A 42 -14.71 11.25 -6.26
C VAL A 42 -14.62 9.74 -6.30
N ALA A 43 -14.76 9.14 -7.47
CA ALA A 43 -14.60 7.71 -7.64
C ALA A 43 -13.47 7.34 -8.63
N ASP A 44 -12.87 6.17 -8.38
CA ASP A 44 -12.00 5.46 -9.32
C ASP A 44 -12.37 3.97 -9.31
N ILE A 45 -12.95 3.51 -10.42
CA ILE A 45 -13.45 2.14 -10.56
C ILE A 45 -12.35 1.10 -10.83
N PHE A 46 -11.11 1.55 -11.08
CA PHE A 46 -9.90 0.74 -11.20
C PHE A 46 -8.80 1.38 -10.35
N CYS A 47 -9.05 1.51 -9.04
CA CYS A 47 -8.30 2.42 -8.18
C CYS A 47 -6.80 2.05 -8.01
N GLY A 48 -6.38 0.87 -8.44
CA GLY A 48 -4.99 0.44 -8.38
C GLY A 48 -4.36 0.70 -7.01
N CYS A 49 -3.19 1.32 -6.99
CA CYS A 49 -2.51 1.65 -5.73
C CYS A 49 -3.00 2.95 -5.06
N GLY A 50 -4.17 3.48 -5.44
CA GLY A 50 -4.87 4.55 -4.75
C GLY A 50 -4.26 5.95 -4.91
N THR A 51 -3.78 6.32 -6.10
CA THR A 51 -3.31 7.70 -6.32
C THR A 51 -4.47 8.67 -6.27
N VAL A 52 -5.57 8.35 -6.97
CA VAL A 52 -6.80 9.17 -6.94
C VAL A 52 -7.39 9.20 -5.53
N ALA A 53 -7.43 8.06 -4.84
CA ALA A 53 -7.92 7.97 -3.47
C ALA A 53 -7.17 8.93 -2.53
N PHE A 54 -5.85 8.86 -2.51
CA PHE A 54 -5.02 9.71 -1.64
C PHE A 54 -5.20 11.21 -1.92
N GLU A 55 -5.17 11.63 -3.19
CA GLU A 55 -5.35 13.04 -3.53
C GLU A 55 -6.76 13.55 -3.22
N THR A 56 -7.77 12.69 -3.36
CA THR A 56 -9.15 13.02 -3.00
C THR A 56 -9.32 13.26 -1.51
N VAL A 57 -8.87 12.29 -0.67
CA VAL A 57 -9.01 12.42 0.78
C VAL A 57 -8.16 13.58 1.33
N ARG A 58 -6.96 13.81 0.77
CA ARG A 58 -6.12 14.96 1.10
C ARG A 58 -6.80 16.30 0.78
N SER A 59 -7.64 16.33 -0.23
CA SER A 59 -8.47 17.51 -0.56
C SER A 59 -9.71 17.64 0.34
N GLY A 60 -9.86 16.83 1.38
CA GLY A 60 -10.98 16.85 2.33
C GLY A 60 -12.29 16.31 1.75
N LYS A 61 -12.21 15.50 0.68
CA LYS A 61 -13.36 14.94 -0.04
C LYS A 61 -13.50 13.44 0.22
N HIS A 62 -14.69 12.89 -0.02
CA HIS A 62 -14.93 11.45 0.03
C HIS A 62 -14.39 10.78 -1.24
N PHE A 63 -13.78 9.63 -1.06
CA PHE A 63 -13.37 8.76 -2.14
C PHE A 63 -14.12 7.43 -2.09
N TRP A 64 -14.56 6.96 -3.24
CA TRP A 64 -15.03 5.61 -3.42
C TRP A 64 -14.27 4.93 -4.56
N GLY A 65 -13.83 3.70 -4.37
CA GLY A 65 -13.15 2.98 -5.44
C GLY A 65 -13.06 1.48 -5.22
N CYS A 66 -12.73 0.77 -6.29
CA CYS A 66 -12.52 -0.68 -6.22
C CYS A 66 -11.36 -1.15 -7.10
N ASP A 67 -10.82 -2.31 -6.74
CA ASP A 67 -9.85 -3.04 -7.54
C ASP A 67 -9.94 -4.54 -7.21
N ILE A 68 -9.67 -5.39 -8.18
CA ILE A 68 -9.64 -6.85 -7.98
C ILE A 68 -8.33 -7.32 -7.31
N ASN A 69 -7.27 -6.52 -7.42
CA ASN A 69 -5.95 -6.87 -6.90
C ASN A 69 -5.85 -6.56 -5.40
N PRO A 70 -5.70 -7.60 -4.53
CA PRO A 70 -5.63 -7.39 -3.09
C PRO A 70 -4.41 -6.58 -2.62
N VAL A 71 -3.32 -6.59 -3.39
CA VAL A 71 -2.13 -5.77 -3.07
C VAL A 71 -2.39 -4.31 -3.42
N ALA A 72 -3.10 -4.05 -4.52
CA ALA A 72 -3.48 -2.71 -4.93
C ALA A 72 -4.38 -2.06 -3.87
N THR A 73 -5.47 -2.74 -3.47
CA THR A 73 -6.37 -2.22 -2.44
C THR A 73 -5.69 -2.04 -1.08
N LEU A 74 -4.80 -2.95 -0.67
CA LEU A 74 -3.99 -2.78 0.54
C LEU A 74 -3.14 -1.50 0.50
N ILE A 75 -2.50 -1.22 -0.63
CA ILE A 75 -1.69 -0.01 -0.79
C ILE A 75 -2.58 1.23 -0.79
N ALA A 76 -3.70 1.18 -1.51
CA ALA A 76 -4.65 2.28 -1.62
C ALA A 76 -5.24 2.66 -0.25
N GLU A 77 -5.69 1.68 0.52
CA GLU A 77 -6.18 1.88 1.90
C GLU A 77 -5.08 2.45 2.80
N THR A 78 -3.86 1.89 2.73
CA THR A 78 -2.74 2.38 3.55
C THR A 78 -2.39 3.83 3.24
N LYS A 79 -2.42 4.23 1.98
CA LYS A 79 -2.14 5.60 1.56
C LYS A 79 -3.20 6.60 2.02
N SER A 80 -4.46 6.19 1.93
CA SER A 80 -5.61 7.08 2.13
C SER A 80 -5.97 7.30 3.60
N ASN A 81 -5.24 6.65 4.50
CA ASN A 81 -5.44 6.76 5.94
C ASN A 81 -4.30 7.52 6.60
N VAL A 82 -4.60 8.12 7.76
CA VAL A 82 -3.63 8.76 8.65
C VAL A 82 -3.55 7.97 9.95
N TYR A 83 -2.36 7.59 10.34
CA TYR A 83 -2.09 6.75 11.50
C TYR A 83 -1.46 7.56 12.63
N GLN A 84 -1.82 7.24 13.88
CA GLN A 84 -1.15 7.81 15.04
C GLN A 84 0.25 7.23 15.19
N ASP A 85 1.29 8.07 15.14
CA ASP A 85 2.68 7.63 15.09
C ASP A 85 3.10 6.90 16.38
N GLY A 86 2.60 7.30 17.54
CA GLY A 86 2.85 6.59 18.80
C GLY A 86 2.36 5.14 18.77
N GLN A 87 1.17 4.89 18.22
CA GLN A 87 0.62 3.55 18.08
C GLN A 87 1.39 2.72 17.04
N LEU A 88 1.82 3.36 15.93
CA LEU A 88 2.70 2.71 14.96
C LEU A 88 4.03 2.29 15.59
N GLN A 89 4.62 3.16 16.45
CA GLN A 89 5.87 2.84 17.16
C GLN A 89 5.68 1.66 18.11
N ASP A 90 4.62 1.65 18.93
CA ASP A 90 4.35 0.56 19.87
C ASP A 90 4.23 -0.80 19.13
N PHE A 91 3.39 -0.87 18.11
CA PHE A 91 3.26 -2.10 17.32
C PHE A 91 4.59 -2.50 16.65
N PHE A 92 5.34 -1.53 16.14
CA PHE A 92 6.61 -1.80 15.51
C PHE A 92 7.63 -2.42 16.48
N ASP A 93 7.77 -1.85 17.68
CA ASP A 93 8.69 -2.36 18.70
C ASP A 93 8.30 -3.77 19.14
N ARG A 94 7.00 -4.03 19.31
CA ARG A 94 6.46 -5.37 19.61
C ARG A 94 6.72 -6.36 18.48
N ILE A 95 6.58 -5.97 17.20
CA ILE A 95 6.91 -6.81 16.04
C ILE A 95 8.39 -7.18 16.08
N ILE A 96 9.28 -6.21 16.31
CA ILE A 96 10.74 -6.46 16.35
C ILE A 96 11.11 -7.38 17.52
N ALA A 97 10.51 -7.17 18.69
CA ALA A 97 10.74 -8.04 19.86
C ALA A 97 10.29 -9.48 19.59
N ALA A 98 9.05 -9.65 19.10
CA ALA A 98 8.50 -10.97 18.82
C ALA A 98 9.25 -11.68 17.67
N TYR A 99 9.69 -10.94 16.65
CA TYR A 99 10.48 -11.51 15.56
C TYR A 99 11.75 -12.21 16.05
N LYS A 100 12.42 -11.72 17.10
CA LYS A 100 13.66 -12.35 17.62
C LYS A 100 13.44 -13.74 18.21
N THR A 101 12.27 -13.99 18.78
CA THR A 101 11.95 -15.22 19.53
C THR A 101 11.03 -16.18 18.79
N TYR A 102 10.36 -15.72 17.71
CA TYR A 102 9.41 -16.55 16.98
C TYR A 102 10.11 -17.66 16.19
N SER A 103 9.57 -18.88 16.25
CA SER A 103 10.02 -20.02 15.45
C SER A 103 8.99 -20.34 14.38
N VAL A 104 9.47 -20.61 13.18
CA VAL A 104 8.61 -20.96 12.02
C VAL A 104 8.31 -22.44 12.03
N ASP A 105 7.06 -22.77 11.74
CA ASP A 105 6.65 -24.16 11.50
C ASP A 105 7.09 -24.60 10.09
N LYS A 106 8.06 -25.51 10.03
CA LYS A 106 8.60 -26.07 8.79
C LYS A 106 7.63 -27.00 8.05
N SER A 107 6.53 -27.42 8.67
CA SER A 107 5.47 -28.20 8.00
C SER A 107 4.56 -27.34 7.10
N ASN A 108 4.74 -26.02 7.11
CA ASN A 108 3.95 -25.09 6.30
C ASN A 108 4.09 -25.43 4.80
N HIS A 109 2.96 -25.54 4.09
CA HIS A 109 2.90 -25.86 2.66
C HIS A 109 3.68 -24.89 1.74
N ILE A 110 4.05 -23.70 2.23
CA ILE A 110 4.88 -22.73 1.51
C ILE A 110 6.26 -23.32 1.17
N TYR A 111 6.81 -24.19 2.03
CA TYR A 111 8.10 -24.83 1.78
C TYR A 111 8.07 -25.83 0.62
N SER A 112 6.92 -26.40 0.30
CA SER A 112 6.75 -27.32 -0.86
C SER A 112 6.26 -26.59 -2.13
N ASN A 113 6.08 -25.27 -2.07
CA ASN A 113 5.60 -24.49 -3.20
C ASN A 113 6.77 -24.13 -4.13
N GLU A 114 6.89 -24.84 -5.26
CA GLU A 114 7.96 -24.64 -6.26
C GLU A 114 8.04 -23.19 -6.78
N ARG A 115 6.90 -22.50 -6.89
CA ARG A 115 6.85 -21.10 -7.35
C ARG A 115 7.48 -20.15 -6.34
N ILE A 116 7.33 -20.42 -5.05
CA ILE A 116 7.96 -19.64 -3.98
C ILE A 116 9.46 -19.93 -3.92
N GLN A 117 9.84 -21.21 -3.98
CA GLN A 117 11.25 -21.62 -4.02
C GLN A 117 11.98 -21.10 -5.26
N TYR A 118 11.27 -20.90 -6.37
CA TYR A 118 11.85 -20.28 -7.55
C TYR A 118 12.30 -18.84 -7.29
N TRP A 119 11.56 -18.08 -6.48
CA TRP A 119 11.86 -16.66 -6.19
C TRP A 119 12.70 -16.43 -4.94
N PHE A 120 12.64 -17.31 -3.96
CA PHE A 120 13.28 -17.16 -2.66
C PHE A 120 14.08 -18.42 -2.31
N ASP A 121 15.21 -18.26 -1.66
CA ASP A 121 15.88 -19.34 -0.96
C ASP A 121 15.20 -19.65 0.39
N GLU A 122 15.57 -20.76 1.02
CA GLU A 122 14.93 -21.23 2.24
C GLU A 122 15.07 -20.22 3.40
N GLU A 123 16.24 -19.60 3.54
CA GLU A 123 16.49 -18.60 4.60
C GLU A 123 15.54 -17.41 4.46
N HIS A 124 15.35 -16.91 3.24
CA HIS A 124 14.41 -15.80 2.99
C HIS A 124 12.95 -16.24 3.19
N ILE A 125 12.59 -17.48 2.82
CA ILE A 125 11.26 -18.04 3.10
C ILE A 125 11.01 -18.03 4.62
N ASP A 126 11.96 -18.54 5.41
CA ASP A 126 11.86 -18.57 6.88
C ASP A 126 11.65 -17.17 7.45
N ASN A 127 12.50 -16.24 7.07
CA ASN A 127 12.47 -14.88 7.60
C ASN A 127 11.20 -14.13 7.19
N LEU A 128 10.70 -14.34 5.96
CA LEU A 128 9.44 -13.73 5.50
C LEU A 128 8.23 -14.35 6.18
N LEU A 129 8.18 -15.68 6.36
CA LEU A 129 7.11 -16.35 7.09
C LEU A 129 7.09 -15.91 8.55
N LYS A 130 8.25 -15.87 9.17
CA LYS A 130 8.43 -15.37 10.54
C LYS A 130 7.87 -13.97 10.69
N LEU A 131 8.30 -13.05 9.83
CA LEU A 131 7.85 -11.67 9.85
C LEU A 131 6.33 -11.55 9.66
N ARG A 132 5.78 -12.23 8.66
CA ARG A 132 4.33 -12.23 8.41
C ARG A 132 3.55 -12.76 9.60
N SER A 133 3.97 -13.88 10.18
CA SER A 133 3.30 -14.50 11.34
C SER A 133 3.31 -13.59 12.54
N VAL A 134 4.43 -12.93 12.81
CA VAL A 134 4.56 -11.99 13.92
C VAL A 134 3.69 -10.74 13.73
N ILE A 135 3.57 -10.22 12.50
CA ILE A 135 2.65 -9.09 12.22
C ILE A 135 1.22 -9.47 12.60
N TYR A 136 0.75 -10.67 12.21
CA TYR A 136 -0.60 -11.12 12.56
C TYR A 136 -0.78 -11.41 14.05
N LEU A 137 0.27 -11.89 14.72
CA LEU A 137 0.25 -12.19 16.16
C LEU A 137 0.19 -10.93 17.02
N VAL A 138 0.95 -9.91 16.62
CA VAL A 138 1.20 -8.72 17.46
C VAL A 138 0.22 -7.59 17.19
N VAL A 139 -0.17 -7.40 15.92
CA VAL A 139 -1.04 -6.30 15.51
C VAL A 139 -2.48 -6.80 15.42
N ASP A 140 -3.21 -6.68 16.51
CA ASP A 140 -4.60 -7.10 16.65
C ASP A 140 -5.59 -6.15 15.93
N ASP A 141 -5.27 -4.86 15.87
CA ASP A 141 -6.04 -3.88 15.12
C ASP A 141 -5.81 -4.01 13.60
N GLU A 142 -6.87 -4.33 12.85
CA GLU A 142 -6.81 -4.51 11.40
C GLU A 142 -6.39 -3.23 10.67
N PHE A 143 -6.82 -2.06 11.15
CA PHE A 143 -6.46 -0.78 10.57
C PHE A 143 -4.94 -0.58 10.57
N TYR A 144 -4.28 -0.78 11.70
CA TYR A 144 -2.82 -0.70 11.80
C TYR A 144 -2.12 -1.88 11.13
N ARG A 145 -2.69 -3.07 11.18
CA ARG A 145 -2.11 -4.26 10.54
C ARG A 145 -1.95 -4.07 9.02
N LYS A 146 -2.86 -3.39 8.34
CA LYS A 146 -2.75 -3.05 6.91
C LYS A 146 -1.49 -2.22 6.62
N PHE A 147 -1.13 -1.28 7.49
CA PHE A 147 0.11 -0.51 7.35
C PHE A 147 1.35 -1.41 7.35
N PHE A 148 1.46 -2.31 8.31
CA PHE A 148 2.58 -3.24 8.43
C PHE A 148 2.62 -4.29 7.33
N LEU A 149 1.48 -4.76 6.87
CA LEU A 149 1.38 -5.66 5.71
C LEU A 149 1.73 -4.96 4.39
N CYS A 150 1.42 -3.68 4.24
CA CYS A 150 1.86 -2.89 3.09
C CYS A 150 3.39 -2.76 3.06
N ALA A 151 4.02 -2.51 4.22
CA ALA A 151 5.48 -2.51 4.35
C ALA A 151 6.07 -3.89 4.00
N PHE A 152 5.49 -4.97 4.51
CA PHE A 152 5.88 -6.35 4.19
C PHE A 152 5.79 -6.63 2.69
N SER A 153 4.69 -6.27 2.05
CA SER A 153 4.49 -6.47 0.61
C SER A 153 5.56 -5.76 -0.22
N ASN A 154 5.97 -4.55 0.16
CA ASN A 154 6.95 -3.78 -0.60
C ASN A 154 8.36 -4.39 -0.58
N ILE A 155 8.75 -5.06 0.50
CA ILE A 155 10.09 -5.65 0.60
C ILE A 155 10.25 -6.97 -0.17
N LEU A 156 9.16 -7.66 -0.52
CA LEU A 156 9.21 -8.98 -1.17
C LEU A 156 10.10 -9.00 -2.40
N LYS A 157 9.99 -7.99 -3.25
CA LYS A 157 10.82 -7.91 -4.47
C LYS A 157 12.30 -7.72 -4.15
N SER A 158 12.64 -6.93 -3.14
CA SER A 158 14.04 -6.68 -2.76
C SER A 158 14.69 -7.89 -2.08
N CYS A 159 13.90 -8.67 -1.34
CA CYS A 159 14.31 -9.89 -0.64
C CYS A 159 14.20 -11.15 -1.50
N SER A 160 13.90 -11.04 -2.78
CA SER A 160 13.79 -12.14 -3.75
C SER A 160 14.91 -12.09 -4.79
N ARG A 161 15.01 -13.14 -5.58
CA ARG A 161 15.90 -13.22 -6.76
C ARG A 161 15.38 -12.44 -7.98
N TRP A 162 14.28 -11.71 -7.87
CA TRP A 162 13.71 -10.93 -8.96
C TRP A 162 14.65 -9.82 -9.43
N LEU A 163 14.90 -9.75 -10.73
CA LEU A 163 15.72 -8.70 -11.36
C LEU A 163 15.12 -7.31 -11.05
N THR A 164 15.89 -6.49 -10.34
CA THR A 164 15.39 -5.24 -9.73
C THR A 164 14.83 -4.25 -10.74
N LYS A 165 15.49 -4.11 -11.90
CA LYS A 165 15.11 -3.16 -12.95
C LYS A 165 14.04 -3.69 -13.92
N SER A 166 13.63 -4.97 -13.81
CA SER A 166 12.64 -5.56 -14.69
C SER A 166 11.21 -5.39 -14.16
N ILE A 167 10.30 -4.97 -15.04
CA ILE A 167 8.85 -5.02 -14.78
C ILE A 167 8.35 -6.45 -14.94
N LYS A 168 8.88 -7.18 -15.95
CA LYS A 168 8.54 -8.59 -16.16
C LYS A 168 9.21 -9.46 -15.11
N PRO A 169 8.50 -10.49 -14.59
CA PRO A 169 9.09 -11.46 -13.69
C PRO A 169 10.28 -12.18 -14.34
N GLN A 170 11.48 -11.92 -13.84
CA GLN A 170 12.72 -12.52 -14.32
C GLN A 170 13.70 -12.65 -13.17
N ILE A 171 14.36 -13.81 -13.06
CA ILE A 171 15.44 -14.03 -12.09
C ILE A 171 16.71 -13.30 -12.55
N ASP A 172 17.39 -12.70 -11.60
CA ASP A 172 18.76 -12.26 -11.72
C ASP A 172 19.67 -13.25 -10.97
N PRO A 173 20.44 -14.10 -11.66
CA PRO A 173 21.29 -15.09 -11.02
C PRO A 173 22.43 -14.50 -10.21
N LYS A 174 22.76 -13.21 -10.42
CA LYS A 174 23.83 -12.49 -9.71
C LYS A 174 23.32 -11.66 -8.54
N LYS A 175 21.99 -11.52 -8.41
CA LYS A 175 21.41 -10.72 -7.34
C LYS A 175 21.61 -11.39 -5.99
N GLN A 176 22.13 -10.62 -5.05
CA GLN A 176 22.09 -10.96 -3.63
C GLN A 176 20.79 -10.39 -3.04
N PRO A 177 19.81 -11.23 -2.64
CA PRO A 177 18.60 -10.76 -1.98
C PRO A 177 18.96 -9.99 -0.71
N LYS A 178 18.19 -8.93 -0.41
CA LYS A 178 18.43 -8.14 0.79
C LYS A 178 17.94 -8.86 2.03
N ASP A 179 18.59 -8.63 3.15
CA ASP A 179 18.14 -9.10 4.46
C ASP A 179 16.70 -8.61 4.75
N VAL A 180 15.86 -9.54 5.21
CA VAL A 180 14.42 -9.31 5.39
C VAL A 180 14.15 -8.31 6.50
N LEU A 181 14.78 -8.49 7.67
CA LEU A 181 14.52 -7.66 8.83
C LEU A 181 14.99 -6.22 8.62
N SER A 182 16.20 -6.04 8.12
CA SER A 182 16.76 -4.72 7.83
C SER A 182 15.94 -3.98 6.76
N SER A 183 15.50 -4.69 5.72
CA SER A 183 14.63 -4.14 4.68
C SER A 183 13.29 -3.70 5.25
N TYR A 184 12.71 -4.49 6.15
CA TYR A 184 11.45 -4.19 6.79
C TYR A 184 11.53 -2.99 7.73
N ILE A 185 12.56 -2.93 8.57
CA ILE A 185 12.84 -1.79 9.45
C ILE A 185 12.95 -0.49 8.65
N TYR A 186 13.73 -0.52 7.57
CA TYR A 186 13.87 0.63 6.69
C TYR A 186 12.52 1.06 6.08
N GLN A 187 11.75 0.08 5.58
CA GLN A 187 10.47 0.34 4.93
C GLN A 187 9.43 0.92 5.88
N VAL A 188 9.28 0.36 7.08
CA VAL A 188 8.36 0.88 8.11
C VAL A 188 8.73 2.31 8.48
N ASN A 189 10.01 2.60 8.73
CA ASN A 189 10.46 3.95 9.07
C ASN A 189 10.22 4.96 7.93
N MET A 190 10.40 4.54 6.67
CA MET A 190 10.10 5.38 5.52
C MET A 190 8.61 5.70 5.43
N MET A 191 7.75 4.70 5.63
CA MET A 191 6.29 4.86 5.61
C MET A 191 5.80 5.73 6.78
N ARG A 192 6.36 5.57 7.99
CA ARG A 192 6.04 6.43 9.13
C ARG A 192 6.37 7.90 8.86
N ARG A 193 7.54 8.18 8.27
CA ARG A 193 7.92 9.55 7.86
C ARG A 193 6.94 10.12 6.82
N ALA A 194 6.47 9.30 5.88
CA ALA A 194 5.47 9.72 4.91
C ALA A 194 4.11 10.00 5.57
N ASN A 195 3.69 9.18 6.55
CA ASN A 195 2.48 9.39 7.33
C ASN A 195 2.53 10.71 8.13
N MET A 196 3.65 11.02 8.76
CA MET A 196 3.81 12.26 9.54
C MET A 196 3.64 13.54 8.72
N GLU A 197 3.92 13.52 7.42
CA GLU A 197 3.67 14.68 6.54
C GLU A 197 2.17 15.04 6.43
N ASN A 198 1.29 14.11 6.82
CA ASN A 198 -0.15 14.22 6.60
C ASN A 198 -0.95 14.39 7.92
N ILE A 199 -0.32 14.21 9.08
CA ILE A 199 -1.02 14.17 10.40
C ILE A 199 -1.81 15.46 10.71
N ASN A 200 -1.36 16.61 10.22
CA ASN A 200 -1.98 17.91 10.51
C ASN A 200 -2.88 18.42 9.36
N GLU A 201 -3.09 17.63 8.32
CA GLU A 201 -3.94 18.01 7.20
C GLU A 201 -5.40 17.58 7.46
N LYS A 202 -6.36 18.32 6.89
CA LYS A 202 -7.77 17.92 6.91
C LYS A 202 -7.96 16.81 5.88
N TYR A 203 -8.34 15.63 6.33
CA TYR A 203 -8.56 14.48 5.49
C TYR A 203 -10.04 14.20 5.30
N GLY A 204 -10.41 13.79 4.10
CA GLY A 204 -11.68 13.12 3.82
C GLY A 204 -11.60 11.64 4.17
N GLU A 205 -12.58 10.88 3.71
CA GLU A 205 -12.68 9.44 3.96
C GLU A 205 -12.58 8.67 2.65
N ALA A 206 -11.98 7.48 2.68
CA ALA A 206 -11.88 6.58 1.54
C ALA A 206 -12.61 5.28 1.82
N ASP A 207 -13.56 4.93 0.95
CA ASP A 207 -14.19 3.62 0.89
C ASP A 207 -13.62 2.84 -0.30
N ILE A 208 -12.72 1.89 -0.02
CA ILE A 208 -12.01 1.10 -1.02
C ILE A 208 -12.46 -0.36 -0.91
N LYS A 209 -12.99 -0.89 -2.01
CA LYS A 209 -13.52 -2.26 -2.07
C LYS A 209 -12.58 -3.16 -2.88
N ARG A 210 -12.27 -4.33 -2.32
CA ARG A 210 -11.65 -5.41 -3.10
C ARG A 210 -12.75 -6.17 -3.84
N THR A 211 -13.11 -5.72 -5.03
CA THR A 211 -14.16 -6.34 -5.83
C THR A 211 -13.99 -6.02 -7.32
N ASN A 212 -14.66 -6.76 -8.17
CA ASN A 212 -14.84 -6.40 -9.57
C ASN A 212 -15.94 -5.33 -9.66
N ILE A 213 -15.71 -4.27 -10.42
CA ILE A 213 -16.73 -3.23 -10.63
C ILE A 213 -18.03 -3.78 -11.21
N LEU A 214 -17.97 -4.85 -11.99
CA LEU A 214 -19.14 -5.50 -12.57
C LEU A 214 -20.05 -6.18 -11.52
N ASP A 215 -19.50 -6.48 -10.34
CA ASP A 215 -20.23 -7.09 -9.22
C ASP A 215 -20.77 -6.05 -8.23
N VAL A 216 -20.49 -4.77 -8.48
CA VAL A 216 -20.96 -3.67 -7.63
C VAL A 216 -22.39 -3.27 -8.05
N ASN A 217 -23.34 -3.41 -7.13
CA ASN A 217 -24.69 -2.93 -7.36
C ASN A 217 -24.80 -1.46 -6.97
N ILE A 218 -25.25 -0.62 -7.92
CA ILE A 218 -25.40 0.82 -7.74
C ILE A 218 -26.86 1.19 -8.04
N ASP A 219 -27.66 1.33 -6.98
CA ASP A 219 -29.09 1.61 -7.11
C ASP A 219 -29.37 3.07 -7.53
N LYS A 220 -28.45 3.99 -7.20
CA LYS A 220 -28.58 5.43 -7.53
C LYS A 220 -27.20 6.08 -7.64
N PRO A 221 -27.09 7.18 -8.40
CA PRO A 221 -25.86 7.98 -8.44
C PRO A 221 -25.44 8.44 -7.03
N PHE A 222 -24.15 8.29 -6.71
CA PHE A 222 -23.59 8.68 -5.41
C PHE A 222 -22.22 9.36 -5.50
N VAL A 223 -21.70 9.55 -6.72
CA VAL A 223 -20.42 10.22 -6.97
C VAL A 223 -20.62 11.44 -7.86
N ASP A 224 -19.82 12.48 -7.64
CA ASP A 224 -19.89 13.73 -8.39
C ASP A 224 -18.85 13.76 -9.53
N LEU A 225 -17.73 13.03 -9.37
CA LEU A 225 -16.63 13.00 -10.32
C LEU A 225 -16.01 11.61 -10.37
N ILE A 226 -15.76 11.10 -11.58
CA ILE A 226 -15.00 9.88 -11.80
C ILE A 226 -13.66 10.24 -12.43
N VAL A 227 -12.57 9.79 -11.82
CA VAL A 227 -11.19 9.92 -12.31
C VAL A 227 -10.59 8.53 -12.33
N THR A 228 -10.37 7.98 -13.51
CA THR A 228 -9.91 6.59 -13.67
C THR A 228 -8.92 6.45 -14.81
N SER A 229 -8.08 5.39 -14.80
CA SER A 229 -7.08 5.11 -15.84
C SER A 229 -6.98 3.61 -16.16
#